data_115d879c35db67e9526820a0e7910b60
#
_entry.id   115d879c35db67e9526820a0e7910b60
#
_cell.length_a   1.000
_cell.length_b   1.000
_cell.length_c   1.000
_cell.angle_alpha   90.00
_cell.angle_beta   90.00
_cell.angle_gamma   90.00
#
_symmetry.space_group_name_H-M   'P 1'
#
loop_
_entity.id
_entity.type
_entity.pdbx_description
1 polymer ?
#
loop_
_entity_poly.entity_id
_entity_poly.type
_entity_poly.pdbx_seq_one_letter_code
_entity_poly.pdbx_strand_id
1 'polypeptide(L)'
;MKPAEPVHGLAVLLPYRLAPTRISVRISPLSAAILCFCAIMAVSTAWAQTAPTMLSPLQVILKWSPLLLRGFAFNILISLLAMLLGTVAGLGLGLALLSEFRPLASVSWLVTQFFRNAPWLVLLFFVMFLVPFQITIFKTTIPLPDWVKATVGFALPVMANVAEVVRGAVRSVPSTQWEAAESLSFTRRQMMWLIILPQCIKRMLPPWMNIYALVAMATVLASIVGVSEMLTLTAQVHAAEGGRPELFAPLYGFALLCFFLYCYPINLWTARLERRFRIR
;
A
#
# COMPACT_ATOMS: atom_id res chain seq x y z
N MET A 1 -76.55 -3.17 34.41
CA MET A 1 -75.18 -3.00 34.95
C MET A 1 -74.23 -2.66 33.79
N LYS A 2 -73.87 -1.38 33.66
CA LYS A 2 -72.83 -0.93 32.68
C LYS A 2 -71.49 -1.07 33.33
N PRO A 3 -70.42 -1.59 32.62
CA PRO A 3 -69.09 -1.59 33.15
C PRO A 3 -68.48 -0.18 33.10
N ALA A 4 -67.72 0.17 34.13
CA ALA A 4 -67.10 1.45 34.36
C ALA A 4 -65.98 1.71 33.34
N GLU A 5 -65.89 2.97 32.84
CA GLU A 5 -64.79 3.46 32.00
C GLU A 5 -63.48 3.53 32.81
N PRO A 6 -62.36 3.17 32.18
CA PRO A 6 -61.08 3.37 32.84
C PRO A 6 -60.69 4.86 32.86
N VAL A 7 -60.32 5.34 34.02
CA VAL A 7 -59.81 6.69 34.30
C VAL A 7 -58.48 6.82 33.56
N HIS A 8 -58.41 7.77 32.60
CA HIS A 8 -57.14 8.15 31.93
C HIS A 8 -56.14 8.66 32.98
N GLY A 9 -55.06 7.88 33.09
CA GLY A 9 -53.97 8.09 34.03
C GLY A 9 -53.24 9.40 33.81
N LEU A 10 -52.83 9.97 34.93
CA LEU A 10 -51.88 11.05 35.07
C LEU A 10 -50.63 10.76 34.18
N ALA A 11 -50.35 11.68 33.24
CA ALA A 11 -49.09 11.74 32.57
C ALA A 11 -47.98 12.07 33.61
N VAL A 12 -47.25 11.06 34.01
CA VAL A 12 -46.05 11.24 34.84
C VAL A 12 -45.03 12.02 34.00
N LEU A 13 -44.86 13.29 34.31
CA LEU A 13 -43.78 14.14 33.78
C LEU A 13 -42.46 13.58 34.25
N LEU A 14 -41.90 12.66 33.49
CA LEU A 14 -40.52 12.24 33.66
C LEU A 14 -39.62 13.45 33.36
N PRO A 15 -38.62 13.79 34.21
CA PRO A 15 -37.73 14.88 33.95
C PRO A 15 -36.99 14.61 32.64
N TYR A 16 -37.09 15.54 31.69
CA TYR A 16 -36.39 15.51 30.43
C TYR A 16 -34.90 15.42 30.71
N ARG A 17 -34.31 14.22 30.59
CA ARG A 17 -32.86 14.05 30.61
C ARG A 17 -32.33 14.66 29.34
N LEU A 18 -31.74 15.83 29.44
CA LEU A 18 -30.86 16.39 28.39
C LEU A 18 -29.84 15.31 28.01
N ALA A 19 -30.01 14.73 26.83
CA ALA A 19 -29.00 13.83 26.29
C ALA A 19 -27.67 14.63 26.23
N PRO A 20 -26.56 14.10 26.77
CA PRO A 20 -25.29 14.78 26.69
C PRO A 20 -24.99 14.99 25.21
N THR A 21 -24.90 16.26 24.79
CA THR A 21 -24.43 16.61 23.44
C THR A 21 -23.00 16.14 23.33
N ARG A 22 -22.79 14.93 22.80
CA ARG A 22 -21.47 14.46 22.42
C ARG A 22 -21.01 15.35 21.25
N ILE A 23 -20.17 16.34 21.57
CA ILE A 23 -19.42 17.07 20.56
C ILE A 23 -18.48 16.05 19.89
N SER A 24 -18.93 15.43 18.80
CA SER A 24 -18.07 14.57 17.99
C SER A 24 -17.20 15.47 17.12
N VAL A 25 -16.05 15.85 17.63
CA VAL A 25 -15.03 16.50 16.83
C VAL A 25 -14.56 15.47 15.80
N ARG A 26 -15.03 15.58 14.57
CA ARG A 26 -14.54 14.78 13.44
C ARG A 26 -13.19 15.36 13.01
N ILE A 27 -12.14 14.94 13.67
CA ILE A 27 -10.77 15.24 13.24
C ILE A 27 -10.50 14.41 11.98
N SER A 28 -10.13 15.06 10.87
CA SER A 28 -9.72 14.32 9.67
C SER A 28 -8.43 13.55 9.95
N PRO A 29 -8.20 12.37 9.33
CA PRO A 29 -6.93 11.65 9.55
C PRO A 29 -5.69 12.48 9.21
N LEU A 30 -5.82 13.39 8.25
CA LEU A 30 -4.75 14.32 7.89
C LEU A 30 -4.45 15.31 9.02
N SER A 31 -5.48 15.92 9.62
CA SER A 31 -5.29 16.84 10.75
C SER A 31 -4.77 16.11 12.00
N ALA A 32 -5.21 14.87 12.23
CA ALA A 32 -4.69 14.04 13.31
C ALA A 32 -3.18 13.74 13.13
N ALA A 33 -2.75 13.38 11.92
CA ALA A 33 -1.34 13.12 11.62
C ALA A 33 -0.46 14.37 11.80
N ILE A 34 -0.95 15.53 11.35
CA ILE A 34 -0.25 16.81 11.53
C ILE A 34 -0.16 17.17 13.02
N LEU A 35 -1.22 16.99 13.79
CA LEU A 35 -1.23 17.24 15.24
C LEU A 35 -0.26 16.32 15.98
N CYS A 36 -0.23 15.03 15.64
CA CYS A 36 0.73 14.08 16.20
C CYS A 36 2.17 14.50 15.88
N PHE A 37 2.45 14.89 14.63
CA PHE A 37 3.78 15.36 14.24
C PHE A 37 4.16 16.64 15.00
N CYS A 38 3.26 17.63 15.11
CA CYS A 38 3.50 18.84 15.89
C CYS A 38 3.73 18.53 17.39
N ALA A 39 2.98 17.58 17.95
CA ALA A 39 3.18 17.16 19.34
C ALA A 39 4.55 16.50 19.56
N ILE A 40 4.97 15.62 18.65
CA ILE A 40 6.31 15.00 18.66
C ILE A 40 7.39 16.09 18.61
N MET A 41 7.24 17.06 17.72
CA MET A 41 8.17 18.18 17.58
C MET A 41 8.22 19.04 18.83
N ALA A 42 7.07 19.36 19.46
CA ALA A 42 7.00 20.15 20.67
C ALA A 42 7.67 19.44 21.87
N VAL A 43 7.42 18.13 22.03
CA VAL A 43 8.07 17.33 23.08
C VAL A 43 9.58 17.29 22.86
N SER A 44 10.03 17.05 21.61
CA SER A 44 11.47 16.97 21.29
C SER A 44 12.20 18.29 21.51
N THR A 45 11.57 19.44 21.22
CA THR A 45 12.16 20.76 21.48
C THR A 45 12.24 21.08 22.96
N ALA A 46 11.27 20.63 23.77
CA ALA A 46 11.31 20.79 25.22
C ALA A 46 12.49 20.03 25.86
N TRP A 47 12.84 18.84 25.33
CA TRP A 47 13.99 18.07 25.80
C TRP A 47 15.33 18.63 25.32
N ALA A 48 15.36 19.29 24.14
CA ALA A 48 16.59 19.87 23.57
C ALA A 48 17.08 21.17 24.26
N GLN A 49 16.29 21.78 25.15
CA GLN A 49 16.65 23.05 25.81
C GLN A 49 17.80 22.93 26.83
N THR A 50 18.29 21.73 27.11
CA THR A 50 19.36 21.47 28.07
C THR A 50 20.79 21.59 27.48
N ALA A 51 20.95 21.80 26.16
CA ALA A 51 22.25 21.93 25.51
C ALA A 51 22.29 23.17 24.57
N PRO A 52 22.79 24.34 25.00
CA PRO A 52 22.67 25.62 24.29
C PRO A 52 23.45 25.75 22.96
N THR A 53 24.28 24.78 22.60
CA THR A 53 25.14 24.84 21.38
C THR A 53 24.67 23.92 20.24
N MET A 54 23.64 23.14 20.46
CA MET A 54 23.18 22.14 19.47
C MET A 54 21.98 22.65 18.67
N LEU A 55 21.91 22.25 17.37
CA LEU A 55 20.75 22.57 16.53
C LEU A 55 19.47 21.94 17.12
N SER A 56 18.37 22.69 17.10
CA SER A 56 17.07 22.18 17.50
C SER A 56 16.59 21.07 16.55
N PRO A 57 15.70 20.15 16.97
CA PRO A 57 15.19 19.09 16.12
C PRO A 57 14.57 19.60 14.80
N LEU A 58 13.88 20.73 14.84
CA LEU A 58 13.32 21.37 13.64
C LEU A 58 14.40 21.85 12.67
N GLN A 59 15.45 22.48 13.20
CA GLN A 59 16.58 22.94 12.38
C GLN A 59 17.33 21.77 11.73
N VAL A 60 17.48 20.65 12.43
CA VAL A 60 18.07 19.43 11.88
C VAL A 60 17.21 18.88 10.76
N ILE A 61 15.89 18.77 10.93
CA ILE A 61 14.99 18.32 9.86
C ILE A 61 15.08 19.26 8.66
N LEU A 62 15.02 20.58 8.85
CA LEU A 62 15.11 21.55 7.75
C LEU A 62 16.45 21.45 7.01
N LYS A 63 17.56 21.30 7.74
CA LYS A 63 18.90 21.10 7.17
C LYS A 63 18.99 19.87 6.28
N TRP A 64 18.43 18.74 6.75
CA TRP A 64 18.56 17.45 6.08
C TRP A 64 17.35 17.05 5.22
N SER A 65 16.27 17.85 5.21
CA SER A 65 15.07 17.57 4.43
C SER A 65 15.33 17.32 2.92
N PRO A 66 16.25 18.04 2.23
CA PRO A 66 16.50 17.75 0.81
C PRO A 66 17.07 16.34 0.60
N LEU A 67 17.96 15.88 1.50
CA LEU A 67 18.52 14.54 1.44
C LEU A 67 17.46 13.47 1.73
N LEU A 68 16.67 13.66 2.79
CA LEU A 68 15.60 12.74 3.17
C LEU A 68 14.52 12.63 2.10
N LEU A 69 14.10 13.75 1.50
CA LEU A 69 13.14 13.76 0.40
C LEU A 69 13.68 13.08 -0.87
N ARG A 70 15.01 13.19 -1.14
CA ARG A 70 15.64 12.41 -2.21
C ARG A 70 15.53 10.91 -1.94
N GLY A 71 15.79 10.47 -0.70
CA GLY A 71 15.59 9.07 -0.30
C GLY A 71 14.16 8.63 -0.47
N PHE A 72 13.19 9.48 -0.09
CA PHE A 72 11.78 9.22 -0.27
C PHE A 72 11.37 9.10 -1.75
N ALA A 73 11.86 10.01 -2.60
CA ALA A 73 11.64 9.92 -4.05
C ALA A 73 12.20 8.60 -4.62
N PHE A 74 13.28 8.10 -4.05
CA PHE A 74 13.85 6.81 -4.43
C PHE A 74 12.96 5.62 -3.99
N ASN A 75 12.33 5.67 -2.81
CA ASN A 75 11.31 4.70 -2.41
C ASN A 75 10.13 4.68 -3.40
N ILE A 76 9.65 5.87 -3.82
CA ILE A 76 8.59 5.98 -4.84
C ILE A 76 9.04 5.33 -6.15
N LEU A 77 10.25 5.60 -6.62
CA LEU A 77 10.79 5.00 -7.84
C LEU A 77 10.81 3.47 -7.76
N ILE A 78 11.35 2.91 -6.66
CA ILE A 78 11.37 1.45 -6.44
C ILE A 78 9.95 0.88 -6.45
N SER A 79 9.00 1.53 -5.76
CA SER A 79 7.61 1.07 -5.71
C SER A 79 6.93 1.08 -7.07
N LEU A 80 7.15 2.12 -7.89
CA LEU A 80 6.60 2.22 -9.25
C LEU A 80 7.18 1.14 -10.16
N LEU A 81 8.49 0.93 -10.11
CA LEU A 81 9.16 -0.10 -10.92
C LEU A 81 8.74 -1.51 -10.50
N ALA A 82 8.67 -1.78 -9.20
CA ALA A 82 8.19 -3.07 -8.68
C ALA A 82 6.74 -3.33 -9.09
N MET A 83 5.90 -2.29 -9.03
CA MET A 83 4.50 -2.39 -9.45
C MET A 83 4.37 -2.60 -10.96
N LEU A 84 5.18 -1.93 -11.78
CA LEU A 84 5.20 -2.12 -13.22
C LEU A 84 5.60 -3.56 -13.58
N LEU A 85 6.74 -4.02 -13.08
CA LEU A 85 7.24 -5.38 -13.33
C LEU A 85 6.27 -6.43 -12.83
N GLY A 86 5.80 -6.28 -11.59
CA GLY A 86 4.85 -7.20 -10.98
C GLY A 86 3.50 -7.21 -11.69
N THR A 87 3.03 -6.07 -12.23
CA THR A 87 1.79 -6.00 -13.00
C THR A 87 1.92 -6.73 -14.33
N VAL A 88 2.99 -6.48 -15.10
CA VAL A 88 3.23 -7.17 -16.38
C VAL A 88 3.31 -8.69 -16.19
N ALA A 89 4.12 -9.14 -15.24
CA ALA A 89 4.25 -10.56 -14.92
C ALA A 89 2.94 -11.16 -14.35
N GLY A 90 2.25 -10.39 -13.49
CA GLY A 90 0.99 -10.81 -12.87
C GLY A 90 -0.17 -10.91 -13.84
N LEU A 91 -0.24 -10.05 -14.86
CA LEU A 91 -1.21 -10.19 -15.96
C LEU A 91 -1.00 -11.52 -16.71
N GLY A 92 0.25 -11.83 -17.07
CA GLY A 92 0.58 -13.10 -17.71
C GLY A 92 0.23 -14.32 -16.84
N LEU A 93 0.63 -14.29 -15.57
CA LEU A 93 0.34 -15.36 -14.61
C LEU A 93 -1.17 -15.48 -14.33
N GLY A 94 -1.90 -14.37 -14.26
CA GLY A 94 -3.35 -14.34 -14.07
C GLY A 94 -4.10 -14.94 -15.23
N LEU A 95 -3.67 -14.69 -16.47
CA LEU A 95 -4.23 -15.33 -17.67
C LEU A 95 -3.90 -16.83 -17.69
N ALA A 96 -2.69 -17.23 -17.29
CA ALA A 96 -2.29 -18.63 -17.17
C ALA A 96 -3.13 -19.39 -16.12
N LEU A 97 -3.53 -18.73 -15.01
CA LEU A 97 -4.47 -19.28 -14.02
C LEU A 97 -5.87 -19.59 -14.60
N LEU A 98 -6.25 -18.91 -15.68
CA LEU A 98 -7.54 -19.08 -16.36
C LEU A 98 -7.47 -20.04 -17.58
N SER A 99 -6.29 -20.62 -17.81
CA SER A 99 -6.07 -21.56 -18.92
C SER A 99 -6.89 -22.84 -18.74
N GLU A 100 -7.40 -23.36 -19.85
CA GLU A 100 -8.06 -24.68 -19.93
C GLU A 100 -7.05 -25.84 -19.83
N PHE A 101 -5.79 -25.57 -20.17
CA PHE A 101 -4.70 -26.54 -20.03
C PHE A 101 -4.34 -26.73 -18.55
N ARG A 102 -4.88 -27.78 -17.96
CA ARG A 102 -4.78 -28.07 -16.51
C ARG A 102 -3.36 -27.99 -15.94
N PRO A 103 -2.31 -28.53 -16.58
CA PRO A 103 -0.94 -28.42 -16.04
C PRO A 103 -0.48 -26.97 -15.89
N LEU A 104 -0.74 -26.11 -16.90
CA LEU A 104 -0.39 -24.69 -16.85
C LEU A 104 -1.14 -23.97 -15.74
N ALA A 105 -2.45 -24.21 -15.60
CA ALA A 105 -3.25 -23.62 -14.55
C ALA A 105 -2.79 -24.05 -13.14
N SER A 106 -2.43 -25.34 -12.98
CA SER A 106 -1.95 -25.88 -11.69
C SER A 106 -0.59 -25.31 -11.30
N VAL A 107 0.37 -25.23 -12.22
CA VAL A 107 1.68 -24.62 -11.95
C VAL A 107 1.53 -23.13 -11.63
N SER A 108 0.72 -22.42 -12.42
CA SER A 108 0.45 -20.99 -12.19
C SER A 108 -0.21 -20.76 -10.82
N TRP A 109 -1.12 -21.64 -10.40
CA TRP A 109 -1.73 -21.58 -9.08
C TRP A 109 -0.68 -21.79 -7.98
N LEU A 110 0.19 -22.79 -8.10
CA LEU A 110 1.25 -23.06 -7.12
C LEU A 110 2.19 -21.86 -6.99
N VAL A 111 2.65 -21.29 -8.11
CA VAL A 111 3.50 -20.10 -8.16
C VAL A 111 2.81 -18.92 -7.49
N THR A 112 1.53 -18.68 -7.81
CA THR A 112 0.74 -17.59 -7.22
C THR A 112 0.62 -17.77 -5.72
N GLN A 113 0.26 -18.97 -5.23
CA GLN A 113 0.11 -19.22 -3.80
C GLN A 113 1.45 -19.10 -3.06
N PHE A 114 2.54 -19.57 -3.64
CA PHE A 114 3.86 -19.46 -3.05
C PHE A 114 4.25 -17.98 -2.81
N PHE A 115 4.28 -17.15 -3.85
CA PHE A 115 4.73 -15.76 -3.72
C PHE A 115 3.73 -14.86 -2.98
N ARG A 116 2.45 -15.20 -3.00
CA ARG A 116 1.43 -14.46 -2.27
C ARG A 116 1.50 -14.68 -0.75
N ASN A 117 1.88 -15.88 -0.32
CA ASN A 117 1.93 -16.24 1.10
C ASN A 117 3.35 -16.16 1.69
N ALA A 118 4.35 -15.86 0.88
CA ALA A 118 5.72 -15.70 1.35
C ALA A 118 5.90 -14.35 2.07
N PRO A 119 6.63 -14.32 3.21
CA PRO A 119 6.96 -13.06 3.88
C PRO A 119 7.82 -12.18 2.97
N TRP A 120 7.43 -10.91 2.80
CA TRP A 120 8.10 -9.99 1.87
C TRP A 120 9.58 -9.79 2.17
N LEU A 121 9.93 -9.66 3.45
CA LEU A 121 11.33 -9.52 3.86
C LEU A 121 12.17 -10.75 3.50
N VAL A 122 11.62 -11.96 3.65
CA VAL A 122 12.31 -13.21 3.29
C VAL A 122 12.52 -13.26 1.78
N LEU A 123 11.54 -12.85 0.98
CA LEU A 123 11.68 -12.75 -0.48
C LEU A 123 12.76 -11.74 -0.88
N LEU A 124 12.84 -10.59 -0.20
CA LEU A 124 13.90 -9.61 -0.43
C LEU A 124 15.29 -10.22 -0.20
N PHE A 125 15.50 -10.86 0.95
CA PHE A 125 16.76 -11.55 1.24
C PHE A 125 17.06 -12.64 0.21
N PHE A 126 16.06 -13.45 -0.12
CA PHE A 126 16.23 -14.52 -1.10
C PHE A 126 16.69 -13.97 -2.45
N VAL A 127 16.05 -12.92 -2.97
CA VAL A 127 16.44 -12.28 -4.24
C VAL A 127 17.80 -11.61 -4.14
N MET A 128 18.08 -10.91 -3.00
CA MET A 128 19.36 -10.25 -2.77
C MET A 128 20.55 -11.20 -2.89
N PHE A 129 20.42 -12.42 -2.35
CA PHE A 129 21.51 -13.41 -2.33
C PHE A 129 21.46 -14.38 -3.52
N LEU A 130 20.29 -14.64 -4.11
CA LEU A 130 20.14 -15.47 -5.29
C LEU A 130 20.65 -14.78 -6.56
N VAL A 131 20.37 -13.48 -6.69
CA VAL A 131 20.76 -12.70 -7.88
C VAL A 131 22.20 -12.23 -7.71
N PRO A 132 23.08 -12.52 -8.69
CA PRO A 132 24.49 -12.13 -8.59
C PRO A 132 24.66 -10.62 -8.54
N PHE A 133 25.73 -10.16 -7.88
CA PHE A 133 26.06 -8.72 -7.79
C PHE A 133 26.59 -8.14 -9.12
N GLN A 134 27.00 -9.00 -10.03
CA GLN A 134 27.50 -8.63 -11.34
C GLN A 134 27.05 -9.66 -12.38
N ILE A 135 26.71 -9.20 -13.55
CA ILE A 135 26.37 -10.04 -14.69
C ILE A 135 27.42 -9.80 -15.77
N THR A 136 28.13 -10.87 -16.19
CA THR A 136 29.12 -10.79 -17.28
C THR A 136 28.46 -11.26 -18.59
N ILE A 137 28.30 -10.33 -19.54
CA ILE A 137 27.75 -10.58 -20.87
C ILE A 137 28.82 -10.21 -21.90
N PHE A 138 29.24 -11.15 -22.74
CA PHE A 138 30.23 -10.94 -23.81
C PHE A 138 31.48 -10.16 -23.35
N LYS A 139 32.11 -10.56 -22.23
CA LYS A 139 33.30 -9.94 -21.61
C LYS A 139 33.10 -8.56 -20.97
N THR A 140 31.86 -8.04 -20.95
CA THR A 140 31.53 -6.83 -20.22
C THR A 140 30.86 -7.20 -18.91
N THR A 141 31.44 -6.78 -17.79
CA THR A 141 30.87 -6.98 -16.46
C THR A 141 30.01 -5.78 -16.09
N ILE A 142 28.74 -6.01 -15.93
CA ILE A 142 27.74 -4.99 -15.54
C ILE A 142 27.41 -5.19 -14.06
N PRO A 143 27.70 -4.21 -13.18
CA PRO A 143 27.29 -4.30 -11.78
C PRO A 143 25.76 -4.21 -11.69
N LEU A 144 25.15 -5.06 -10.87
CA LEU A 144 23.72 -5.04 -10.60
C LEU A 144 23.47 -4.36 -9.24
N PRO A 145 23.00 -3.11 -9.22
CA PRO A 145 22.79 -2.37 -7.98
C PRO A 145 21.75 -3.04 -7.09
N ASP A 146 21.92 -2.93 -5.77
CA ASP A 146 21.05 -3.58 -4.78
C ASP A 146 19.58 -3.13 -4.89
N TRP A 147 19.33 -1.87 -5.26
CA TRP A 147 17.96 -1.38 -5.47
C TRP A 147 17.23 -2.09 -6.62
N VAL A 148 17.97 -2.54 -7.66
CA VAL A 148 17.37 -3.32 -8.76
C VAL A 148 16.92 -4.68 -8.24
N LYS A 149 17.76 -5.34 -7.44
CA LYS A 149 17.43 -6.62 -6.80
C LYS A 149 16.24 -6.47 -5.84
N ALA A 150 16.24 -5.41 -5.02
CA ALA A 150 15.11 -5.11 -4.14
C ALA A 150 13.82 -4.86 -4.94
N THR A 151 13.90 -4.14 -6.06
CA THR A 151 12.75 -3.93 -6.97
C THR A 151 12.19 -5.26 -7.50
N VAL A 152 13.04 -6.19 -7.91
CA VAL A 152 12.62 -7.53 -8.33
C VAL A 152 12.01 -8.30 -7.14
N GLY A 153 12.62 -8.22 -5.96
CA GLY A 153 12.10 -8.84 -4.74
C GLY A 153 10.69 -8.38 -4.39
N PHE A 154 10.39 -7.08 -4.53
CA PHE A 154 9.04 -6.55 -4.36
C PHE A 154 8.10 -6.92 -5.52
N ALA A 155 8.61 -7.06 -6.73
CA ALA A 155 7.79 -7.41 -7.89
C ALA A 155 7.19 -8.82 -7.80
N LEU A 156 7.82 -9.76 -7.10
CA LEU A 156 7.35 -11.14 -6.97
C LEU A 156 6.00 -11.25 -6.22
N PRO A 157 5.83 -10.71 -4.99
CA PRO A 157 4.53 -10.72 -4.34
C PRO A 157 3.50 -9.84 -5.07
N VAL A 158 3.92 -8.75 -5.73
CA VAL A 158 3.03 -7.95 -6.58
C VAL A 158 2.49 -8.80 -7.73
N MET A 159 3.34 -9.51 -8.44
CA MET A 159 2.97 -10.44 -9.52
C MET A 159 1.88 -11.41 -9.05
N ALA A 160 2.09 -12.05 -7.90
CA ALA A 160 1.14 -13.03 -7.37
C ALA A 160 -0.21 -12.40 -6.98
N ASN A 161 -0.19 -11.22 -6.36
CA ASN A 161 -1.41 -10.50 -5.99
C ASN A 161 -2.16 -9.98 -7.22
N VAL A 162 -1.46 -9.44 -8.22
CA VAL A 162 -2.07 -9.01 -9.49
C VAL A 162 -2.67 -10.18 -10.24
N ALA A 163 -2.01 -11.35 -10.26
CA ALA A 163 -2.57 -12.56 -10.89
C ALA A 163 -3.92 -12.96 -10.27
N GLU A 164 -4.04 -12.88 -8.93
CA GLU A 164 -5.32 -13.11 -8.23
C GLU A 164 -6.36 -12.04 -8.54
N VAL A 165 -5.96 -10.78 -8.64
CA VAL A 165 -6.86 -9.68 -9.04
C VAL A 165 -7.43 -9.95 -10.43
N VAL A 166 -6.60 -10.36 -11.39
CA VAL A 166 -7.04 -10.75 -12.74
C VAL A 166 -8.03 -11.91 -12.68
N ARG A 167 -7.66 -12.99 -12.00
CA ARG A 167 -8.51 -14.18 -11.85
C ARG A 167 -9.85 -13.84 -11.19
N GLY A 168 -9.82 -13.06 -10.12
CA GLY A 168 -11.02 -12.61 -9.40
C GLY A 168 -11.92 -11.73 -10.25
N ALA A 169 -11.35 -10.79 -11.01
CA ALA A 169 -12.09 -9.91 -11.91
C ALA A 169 -12.80 -10.69 -13.02
N VAL A 170 -12.11 -11.63 -13.67
CA VAL A 170 -12.71 -12.47 -14.71
C VAL A 170 -13.84 -13.34 -14.16
N ARG A 171 -13.64 -13.96 -13.01
CA ARG A 171 -14.67 -14.81 -12.34
C ARG A 171 -15.88 -14.00 -11.84
N SER A 172 -15.73 -12.71 -11.64
CA SER A 172 -16.83 -11.83 -11.22
C SER A 172 -17.76 -11.40 -12.37
N VAL A 173 -17.41 -11.70 -13.62
CA VAL A 173 -18.27 -11.43 -14.78
C VAL A 173 -19.41 -12.46 -14.78
N PRO A 174 -20.69 -12.02 -14.86
CA PRO A 174 -21.85 -12.92 -14.85
C PRO A 174 -21.80 -13.94 -16.00
N SER A 175 -22.28 -15.18 -15.72
CA SER A 175 -22.35 -16.27 -16.75
C SER A 175 -23.14 -15.85 -17.98
N THR A 176 -24.16 -15.04 -17.81
CA THR A 176 -24.99 -14.51 -18.90
C THR A 176 -24.18 -13.78 -19.98
N GLN A 177 -23.07 -13.13 -19.63
CA GLN A 177 -22.16 -12.49 -20.61
C GLN A 177 -21.41 -13.54 -21.44
N TRP A 178 -21.04 -14.64 -20.82
CA TRP A 178 -20.38 -15.77 -21.49
C TRP A 178 -21.36 -16.50 -22.42
N GLU A 179 -22.55 -16.80 -21.91
CA GLU A 179 -23.62 -17.46 -22.68
C GLU A 179 -24.07 -16.62 -23.89
N ALA A 180 -24.24 -15.30 -23.72
CA ALA A 180 -24.57 -14.41 -24.82
C ALA A 180 -23.47 -14.37 -25.90
N ALA A 181 -22.21 -14.39 -25.52
CA ALA A 181 -21.09 -14.41 -26.43
C ALA A 181 -21.01 -15.76 -27.18
N GLU A 182 -21.27 -16.88 -26.50
CA GLU A 182 -21.35 -18.20 -27.11
C GLU A 182 -22.48 -18.29 -28.14
N SER A 183 -23.65 -17.72 -27.82
CA SER A 183 -24.79 -17.66 -28.74
C SER A 183 -24.49 -16.88 -30.02
N LEU A 184 -23.54 -15.93 -29.95
CA LEU A 184 -23.04 -15.19 -31.12
C LEU A 184 -21.87 -15.89 -31.82
N SER A 185 -21.60 -17.17 -31.48
CA SER A 185 -20.52 -17.98 -32.05
C SER A 185 -19.11 -17.41 -31.88
N PHE A 186 -18.87 -16.59 -30.82
CA PHE A 186 -17.51 -16.15 -30.48
C PHE A 186 -16.67 -17.32 -30.01
N THR A 187 -15.42 -17.38 -30.47
CA THR A 187 -14.43 -18.31 -29.92
C THR A 187 -14.06 -17.89 -28.51
N ARG A 188 -13.60 -18.81 -27.66
CA ARG A 188 -13.15 -18.55 -26.30
C ARG A 188 -12.14 -17.39 -26.21
N ARG A 189 -11.20 -17.33 -27.16
CA ARG A 189 -10.22 -16.24 -27.24
C ARG A 189 -10.89 -14.88 -27.54
N GLN A 190 -11.83 -14.86 -28.50
CA GLN A 190 -12.58 -13.63 -28.82
C GLN A 190 -13.42 -13.17 -27.62
N MET A 191 -14.14 -14.07 -26.94
CA MET A 191 -14.90 -13.75 -25.74
C MET A 191 -13.99 -13.11 -24.69
N MET A 192 -12.83 -13.73 -24.40
CA MET A 192 -11.91 -13.23 -23.39
C MET A 192 -11.39 -11.83 -23.72
N TRP A 193 -10.88 -11.61 -24.94
CA TRP A 193 -10.21 -10.36 -25.31
C TRP A 193 -11.16 -9.22 -25.67
N LEU A 194 -12.28 -9.53 -26.32
CA LEU A 194 -13.19 -8.49 -26.84
C LEU A 194 -14.32 -8.14 -25.86
N ILE A 195 -14.74 -9.07 -24.99
CA ILE A 195 -15.92 -8.89 -24.14
C ILE A 195 -15.53 -8.88 -22.66
N ILE A 196 -14.81 -9.89 -22.17
CA ILE A 196 -14.61 -10.11 -20.75
C ILE A 196 -13.50 -9.20 -20.18
N LEU A 197 -12.29 -9.23 -20.74
CA LEU A 197 -11.17 -8.44 -20.24
C LEU A 197 -11.43 -6.92 -20.21
N PRO A 198 -12.06 -6.30 -21.22
CA PRO A 198 -12.38 -4.88 -21.15
C PRO A 198 -13.30 -4.50 -19.99
N GLN A 199 -14.23 -5.39 -19.62
CA GLN A 199 -15.11 -5.20 -18.46
C GLN A 199 -14.35 -5.36 -17.13
N CYS A 200 -13.33 -6.24 -17.11
CA CYS A 200 -12.54 -6.52 -15.91
C CYS A 200 -11.65 -5.35 -15.51
N ILE A 201 -11.17 -4.50 -16.45
CA ILE A 201 -10.24 -3.40 -16.15
C ILE A 201 -10.79 -2.51 -15.03
N LYS A 202 -12.07 -2.12 -15.10
CA LYS A 202 -12.70 -1.27 -14.08
C LYS A 202 -12.78 -1.95 -12.72
N ARG A 203 -12.92 -3.29 -12.68
CA ARG A 203 -12.99 -4.09 -11.46
C ARG A 203 -11.61 -4.36 -10.85
N MET A 204 -10.57 -4.39 -11.69
CA MET A 204 -9.18 -4.62 -11.29
C MET A 204 -8.53 -3.37 -10.68
N LEU A 205 -8.96 -2.17 -11.09
CA LEU A 205 -8.30 -0.92 -10.74
C LEU A 205 -8.25 -0.64 -9.23
N PRO A 206 -9.34 -0.76 -8.43
CA PRO A 206 -9.27 -0.52 -7.00
C PRO A 206 -8.33 -1.49 -6.24
N PRO A 207 -8.43 -2.82 -6.40
CA PRO A 207 -7.50 -3.73 -5.72
C PRO A 207 -6.06 -3.55 -6.20
N TRP A 208 -5.82 -3.18 -7.47
CA TRP A 208 -4.51 -2.86 -7.98
C TRP A 208 -3.90 -1.62 -7.29
N MET A 209 -4.68 -0.56 -7.10
CA MET A 209 -4.24 0.64 -6.36
C MET A 209 -3.96 0.33 -4.89
N ASN A 210 -4.72 -0.57 -4.27
CA ASN A 210 -4.45 -1.02 -2.90
C ASN A 210 -3.11 -1.76 -2.80
N ILE A 211 -2.81 -2.65 -3.77
CA ILE A 211 -1.50 -3.32 -3.85
C ILE A 211 -0.39 -2.28 -3.99
N TYR A 212 -0.57 -1.24 -4.81
CA TYR A 212 0.41 -0.17 -4.97
C TYR A 212 0.70 0.56 -3.66
N ALA A 213 -0.33 0.93 -2.90
CA ALA A 213 -0.15 1.57 -1.59
C ALA A 213 0.60 0.67 -0.61
N LEU A 214 0.32 -0.63 -0.59
CA LEU A 214 1.04 -1.62 0.22
C LEU A 214 2.51 -1.70 -0.18
N VAL A 215 2.82 -1.77 -1.48
CA VAL A 215 4.20 -1.80 -1.99
C VAL A 215 4.95 -0.53 -1.60
N ALA A 216 4.34 0.64 -1.81
CA ALA A 216 4.96 1.93 -1.47
C ALA A 216 5.36 1.99 0.01
N MET A 217 4.50 1.52 0.92
CA MET A 217 4.83 1.42 2.35
C MET A 217 5.88 0.34 2.64
N ALA A 218 5.87 -0.77 1.89
CA ALA A 218 6.83 -1.86 2.10
C ALA A 218 8.24 -1.53 1.63
N THR A 219 8.45 -0.50 0.79
CA THR A 219 9.79 -0.14 0.28
C THR A 219 10.78 0.21 1.38
N VAL A 220 10.32 0.59 2.58
CA VAL A 220 11.20 0.79 3.76
C VAL A 220 11.95 -0.48 4.16
N LEU A 221 11.45 -1.67 3.82
CA LEU A 221 12.15 -2.93 4.07
C LEU A 221 13.44 -3.05 3.24
N ALA A 222 13.59 -2.25 2.18
CA ALA A 222 14.81 -2.22 1.38
C ALA A 222 16.02 -1.70 2.17
N SER A 223 15.82 -0.93 3.25
CA SER A 223 16.88 -0.53 4.17
C SER A 223 17.60 -1.74 4.78
N ILE A 224 16.87 -2.78 5.11
CA ILE A 224 17.39 -3.99 5.78
C ILE A 224 18.31 -4.78 4.85
N VAL A 225 18.09 -4.70 3.54
CA VAL A 225 18.92 -5.36 2.52
C VAL A 225 19.98 -4.44 1.91
N GLY A 226 20.28 -3.30 2.54
CA GLY A 226 21.40 -2.43 2.19
C GLY A 226 21.09 -1.34 1.17
N VAL A 227 19.84 -1.15 0.76
CA VAL A 227 19.46 -0.07 -0.16
C VAL A 227 19.43 1.27 0.58
N SER A 228 20.13 2.28 0.04
CA SER A 228 20.16 3.64 0.60
C SER A 228 18.89 4.41 0.20
N GLU A 229 17.80 4.17 0.93
CA GLU A 229 16.52 4.82 0.77
C GLU A 229 16.21 5.73 1.99
N MET A 230 14.99 6.28 2.11
CA MET A 230 14.67 7.28 3.13
C MET A 230 14.98 6.82 4.55
N LEU A 231 14.66 5.58 4.94
CA LEU A 231 14.87 5.09 6.30
C LEU A 231 16.37 4.90 6.61
N THR A 232 17.15 4.38 5.65
CA THR A 232 18.61 4.30 5.75
C THR A 232 19.23 5.69 5.89
N LEU A 233 18.81 6.65 5.07
CA LEU A 233 19.29 8.04 5.16
C LEU A 233 18.89 8.70 6.49
N THR A 234 17.70 8.41 7.01
CA THR A 234 17.27 8.88 8.33
C THR A 234 18.18 8.38 9.43
N ALA A 235 18.57 7.11 9.42
CA ALA A 235 19.51 6.53 10.36
C ALA A 235 20.91 7.15 10.23
N GLN A 236 21.38 7.40 9.00
CA GLN A 236 22.67 8.06 8.77
C GLN A 236 22.67 9.51 9.25
N VAL A 237 21.61 10.27 9.03
CA VAL A 237 21.44 11.63 9.56
C VAL A 237 21.43 11.63 11.08
N HIS A 238 20.71 10.70 11.71
CA HIS A 238 20.70 10.57 13.18
C HIS A 238 22.12 10.31 13.72
N ALA A 239 22.87 9.42 13.09
CA ALA A 239 24.26 9.14 13.47
C ALA A 239 25.19 10.35 13.22
N ALA A 240 25.04 11.07 12.10
CA ALA A 240 25.82 12.26 11.75
C ALA A 240 25.60 13.44 12.72
N GLU A 241 24.41 13.55 13.32
CA GLU A 241 24.09 14.54 14.34
C GLU A 241 24.41 14.04 15.76
N GLY A 242 25.32 13.06 15.89
CA GLY A 242 25.83 12.55 17.16
C GLY A 242 24.98 11.51 17.86
N GLY A 243 24.00 10.91 17.19
CA GLY A 243 23.14 9.85 17.76
C GLY A 243 22.25 10.33 18.91
N ARG A 244 21.90 11.62 18.94
CA ARG A 244 21.13 12.24 20.03
C ARG A 244 19.74 11.64 20.15
N PRO A 245 19.35 11.11 21.34
CA PRO A 245 18.05 10.44 21.52
C PRO A 245 16.84 11.34 21.19
N GLU A 246 16.93 12.65 21.45
CA GLU A 246 15.88 13.62 21.18
C GLU A 246 15.60 13.82 19.68
N LEU A 247 16.52 13.44 18.78
CA LEU A 247 16.34 13.51 17.32
C LEU A 247 15.64 12.29 16.75
N PHE A 248 15.59 11.18 17.47
CA PHE A 248 15.04 9.93 16.97
C PHE A 248 13.57 10.10 16.56
N ALA A 249 12.73 10.53 17.48
CA ALA A 249 11.29 10.69 17.21
C ALA A 249 10.99 11.74 16.13
N PRO A 250 11.62 12.93 16.06
CA PRO A 250 11.41 13.90 14.99
C PRO A 250 11.83 13.41 13.61
N LEU A 251 13.00 12.77 13.49
CA LEU A 251 13.51 12.31 12.19
C LEU A 251 12.66 11.17 11.62
N TYR A 252 12.36 10.15 12.44
CA TYR A 252 11.48 9.05 12.00
C TYR A 252 10.03 9.50 11.86
N GLY A 253 9.58 10.46 12.67
CA GLY A 253 8.27 11.10 12.52
C GLY A 253 8.14 11.86 11.19
N PHE A 254 9.20 12.54 10.74
CA PHE A 254 9.24 13.16 9.43
C PHE A 254 9.14 12.13 8.31
N ALA A 255 9.86 11.02 8.40
CA ALA A 255 9.75 9.92 7.45
C ALA A 255 8.31 9.36 7.42
N LEU A 256 7.73 9.07 8.59
CA LEU A 256 6.35 8.61 8.72
C LEU A 256 5.36 9.59 8.06
N LEU A 257 5.54 10.89 8.28
CA LEU A 257 4.68 11.92 7.70
C LEU A 257 4.76 11.92 6.16
N CYS A 258 5.96 11.78 5.57
CA CYS A 258 6.13 11.71 4.12
C CYS A 258 5.38 10.50 3.53
N PHE A 259 5.53 9.30 4.11
CA PHE A 259 4.79 8.12 3.65
C PHE A 259 3.29 8.27 3.83
N PHE A 260 2.85 8.83 4.97
CA PHE A 260 1.43 9.10 5.20
C PHE A 260 0.84 10.06 4.16
N LEU A 261 1.50 11.21 3.92
CA LEU A 261 1.03 12.21 2.95
C LEU A 261 0.97 11.67 1.53
N TYR A 262 1.82 10.71 1.18
CA TYR A 262 1.82 10.05 -0.11
C TYR A 262 0.75 8.96 -0.23
N CYS A 263 0.69 8.04 0.72
CA CYS A 263 -0.20 6.88 0.66
C CYS A 263 -1.67 7.24 0.97
N TYR A 264 -1.91 8.25 1.82
CA TYR A 264 -3.27 8.64 2.22
C TYR A 264 -4.16 9.09 1.03
N PRO A 265 -3.72 9.97 0.11
CA PRO A 265 -4.50 10.31 -1.09
C PRO A 265 -4.80 9.09 -1.97
N ILE A 266 -3.83 8.17 -2.13
CA ILE A 266 -3.98 6.95 -2.93
C ILE A 266 -5.09 6.09 -2.34
N ASN A 267 -5.09 5.87 -1.02
CA ASN A 267 -6.12 5.10 -0.32
C ASN A 267 -7.50 5.77 -0.42
N LEU A 268 -7.57 7.10 -0.34
CA LEU A 268 -8.83 7.83 -0.55
C LEU A 268 -9.38 7.65 -1.98
N TRP A 269 -8.51 7.68 -2.98
CA TRP A 269 -8.90 7.45 -4.36
C TRP A 269 -9.35 6.02 -4.60
N THR A 270 -8.64 5.05 -4.04
CA THR A 270 -9.03 3.63 -4.06
C THR A 270 -10.45 3.47 -3.52
N ALA A 271 -10.73 4.00 -2.33
CA ALA A 271 -12.06 3.92 -1.73
C ALA A 271 -13.17 4.61 -2.55
N ARG A 272 -12.84 5.72 -3.25
CA ARG A 272 -13.79 6.38 -4.17
C ARG A 272 -14.07 5.53 -5.42
N LEU A 273 -13.04 4.92 -5.98
CA LEU A 273 -13.16 4.04 -7.14
C LEU A 273 -13.95 2.78 -6.81
N GLU A 274 -13.71 2.16 -5.66
CA GLU A 274 -14.50 1.02 -5.18
C GLU A 274 -16.00 1.35 -5.11
N ARG A 275 -16.35 2.51 -4.54
CA ARG A 275 -17.76 2.96 -4.48
C ARG A 275 -18.34 3.20 -5.86
N ARG A 276 -17.56 3.77 -6.79
CA ARG A 276 -18.00 4.08 -8.16
C ARG A 276 -18.20 2.83 -9.01
N PHE A 277 -17.34 1.82 -8.84
CA PHE A 277 -17.36 0.58 -9.63
C PHE A 277 -18.07 -0.59 -8.94
N ARG A 278 -18.61 -0.36 -7.75
CA ARG A 278 -19.44 -1.33 -7.06
C ARG A 278 -20.76 -1.49 -7.86
N ILE A 279 -20.83 -2.59 -8.62
CA ILE A 279 -22.04 -2.98 -9.33
C ILE A 279 -23.05 -3.46 -8.26
N ARG A 280 -24.20 -2.82 -8.22
CA ARG A 280 -25.36 -3.27 -7.41
C ARG A 280 -25.96 -4.50 -8.06
#